data_869b47c9fc060c4a4e737dd1ff9154dc
#
_entry.id   869b47c9fc060c4a4e737dd1ff9154dc
#
_cell.length_a   1.000
_cell.length_b   1.000
_cell.length_c   1.000
_cell.angle_alpha   90.00
_cell.angle_beta   90.00
_cell.angle_gamma   90.00
#
_symmetry.space_group_name_H-M   'P 1'
#
loop_
_entity.id
_entity.type
_entity.pdbx_description
1 polymer ?
#
loop_
_entity_poly.entity_id
_entity_poly.type
_entity_poly.pdbx_seq_one_letter_code
_entity_poly.pdbx_strand_id
1 'polypeptide(L)'
;GTEMQYQHLVFEEFARKIQPNINVFLVPDGFDVTLDPTIVAEFAHVVYRFGHSMLTETIDRFDPAFADGSIGLIEGFLNPIEFASLGSEEMAGSIVRGMTRQVGNEIDEFVTSALRNNLLGLPLDLATINLARGRDTGVPGLNTARREFYELSNENAFLKPYESWVDFAGHLKNEASIINFVAAYGTHPLITSQTTVEGKRDAALTIILGQSVGGFEVPPDALDFLNGLGTYAANLGGLELVDLWIGGLAEQIMPFGGMLGSTFNFVFEGMMENLQSGDRFYYLQRLDGLHLFGEMENNSFASMI
;
A
#
# COMPACT_ATOMS: atom_id res chain seq x y z
N GLY A 1 -16.74 -5.09 -25.61
CA GLY A 1 -17.61 -4.91 -24.44
C GLY A 1 -16.89 -5.16 -23.13
N THR A 2 -16.50 -6.40 -22.84
CA THR A 2 -15.91 -6.79 -21.54
C THR A 2 -14.64 -5.99 -21.19
N GLU A 3 -13.74 -5.82 -22.14
CA GLU A 3 -12.52 -5.03 -21.95
C GLU A 3 -12.84 -3.58 -21.57
N MET A 4 -13.75 -2.94 -22.31
CA MET A 4 -14.16 -1.56 -22.04
C MET A 4 -14.83 -1.42 -20.67
N GLN A 5 -15.70 -2.37 -20.32
CA GLN A 5 -16.33 -2.40 -19.01
C GLN A 5 -15.31 -2.60 -17.89
N TYR A 6 -14.32 -3.45 -18.10
CA TYR A 6 -13.23 -3.63 -17.14
C TYR A 6 -12.41 -2.35 -16.96
N GLN A 7 -12.04 -1.68 -18.06
CA GLN A 7 -11.34 -0.38 -17.99
C GLN A 7 -12.18 0.65 -17.22
N HIS A 8 -13.47 0.76 -17.52
CA HIS A 8 -14.38 1.64 -16.78
C HIS A 8 -14.37 1.36 -15.28
N LEU A 9 -14.59 0.11 -14.86
CA LEU A 9 -14.61 -0.25 -13.44
C LEU A 9 -13.27 0.00 -12.73
N VAL A 10 -12.16 -0.32 -13.40
CA VAL A 10 -10.82 -0.15 -12.80
C VAL A 10 -10.49 1.34 -12.62
N PHE A 11 -10.75 2.17 -13.60
CA PHE A 11 -10.38 3.59 -13.53
C PHE A 11 -11.43 4.41 -12.78
N GLU A 12 -12.71 4.23 -13.08
CA GLU A 12 -13.77 5.07 -12.51
C GLU A 12 -14.16 4.66 -11.09
N GLU A 13 -14.22 3.37 -10.79
CA GLU A 13 -14.69 2.92 -9.49
C GLU A 13 -13.57 2.53 -8.53
N PHE A 14 -12.49 1.91 -9.00
CA PHE A 14 -11.39 1.50 -8.15
C PHE A 14 -10.33 2.60 -8.02
N ALA A 15 -9.68 2.96 -9.13
CA ALA A 15 -8.51 3.85 -9.09
C ALA A 15 -8.85 5.22 -8.49
N ARG A 16 -10.01 5.78 -8.79
CA ARG A 16 -10.46 7.06 -8.22
C ARG A 16 -10.86 7.01 -6.76
N LYS A 17 -11.22 5.86 -6.22
CA LYS A 17 -11.38 5.71 -4.76
C LYS A 17 -10.03 5.69 -4.06
N ILE A 18 -9.04 5.10 -4.70
CA ILE A 18 -7.66 5.09 -4.18
C ILE A 18 -7.04 6.49 -4.30
N GLN A 19 -7.20 7.14 -5.47
CA GLN A 19 -6.67 8.46 -5.78
C GLN A 19 -7.70 9.28 -6.59
N PRO A 20 -8.45 10.17 -5.92
CA PRO A 20 -9.51 10.95 -6.56
C PRO A 20 -9.05 11.93 -7.65
N ASN A 21 -7.77 12.33 -7.63
CA ASN A 21 -7.22 13.28 -8.59
C ASN A 21 -6.85 12.66 -9.94
N ILE A 22 -6.88 11.33 -10.06
CA ILE A 22 -6.72 10.68 -11.36
C ILE A 22 -7.70 11.32 -12.32
N ASN A 23 -7.17 11.85 -13.42
CA ASN A 23 -7.87 12.79 -14.25
C ASN A 23 -9.12 12.18 -14.91
N VAL A 24 -10.27 12.77 -14.60
CA VAL A 24 -11.60 12.40 -15.09
C VAL A 24 -11.86 12.89 -16.51
N PHE A 25 -11.14 13.94 -16.93
CA PHE A 25 -11.43 14.69 -18.16
C PHE A 25 -10.43 14.40 -19.27
N LEU A 26 -9.71 13.33 -19.13
CA LEU A 26 -8.53 13.01 -19.89
C LEU A 26 -8.72 12.75 -21.37
N VAL A 27 -9.86 12.95 -21.93
CA VAL A 27 -10.02 12.31 -23.22
C VAL A 27 -10.40 13.16 -24.39
N PRO A 28 -10.21 14.44 -24.37
CA PRO A 28 -10.47 15.14 -25.61
C PRO A 28 -9.54 14.75 -26.74
N ASP A 29 -8.27 14.51 -26.43
CA ASP A 29 -7.23 14.46 -27.46
C ASP A 29 -6.70 13.04 -27.76
N GLY A 30 -7.17 12.07 -27.01
CA GLY A 30 -6.89 10.67 -27.34
C GLY A 30 -5.52 10.16 -26.90
N PHE A 31 -5.06 9.17 -27.60
CA PHE A 31 -3.80 8.47 -27.35
C PHE A 31 -2.57 9.37 -27.51
N ASP A 32 -1.72 9.41 -26.51
CA ASP A 32 -0.42 10.09 -26.58
C ASP A 32 0.69 9.07 -26.89
N VAL A 33 1.18 9.12 -28.11
CA VAL A 33 2.26 8.24 -28.60
C VAL A 33 3.62 8.48 -27.92
N THR A 34 3.78 9.60 -27.21
CA THR A 34 5.03 9.95 -26.55
C THR A 34 5.13 9.38 -25.15
N LEU A 35 4.00 8.92 -24.58
CA LEU A 35 3.96 8.30 -23.28
C LEU A 35 4.37 6.83 -23.35
N ASP A 36 5.19 6.42 -22.38
CA ASP A 36 5.51 5.02 -22.15
C ASP A 36 4.57 4.43 -21.11
N PRO A 37 3.61 3.56 -21.48
CA PRO A 37 2.69 2.92 -20.55
C PRO A 37 3.31 1.68 -19.87
N THR A 38 4.60 1.45 -20.00
CA THR A 38 5.29 0.33 -19.35
C THR A 38 5.16 0.46 -17.83
N ILE A 39 4.80 -0.66 -17.19
CA ILE A 39 4.65 -0.69 -15.73
C ILE A 39 6.01 -0.49 -15.07
N VAL A 40 6.17 0.59 -14.30
CA VAL A 40 7.41 0.88 -13.57
C VAL A 40 7.62 -0.08 -12.41
N ALA A 41 8.88 -0.32 -12.05
CA ALA A 41 9.26 -1.27 -11.01
C ALA A 41 8.68 -0.90 -9.64
N GLU A 42 8.66 0.36 -9.30
CA GLU A 42 8.09 0.91 -8.07
C GLU A 42 6.60 0.58 -7.94
N PHE A 43 5.85 0.65 -9.05
CA PHE A 43 4.44 0.25 -9.06
C PHE A 43 4.28 -1.25 -8.90
N ALA A 44 4.92 -2.05 -9.78
CA ALA A 44 4.71 -3.50 -9.85
C ALA A 44 5.18 -4.24 -8.58
N HIS A 45 6.31 -3.81 -8.02
CA HIS A 45 6.98 -4.54 -6.94
C HIS A 45 6.75 -3.95 -5.56
N VAL A 46 6.27 -2.71 -5.48
CA VAL A 46 6.07 -2.00 -4.21
C VAL A 46 4.67 -1.42 -4.09
N VAL A 47 4.34 -0.36 -4.83
CA VAL A 47 3.16 0.45 -4.58
C VAL A 47 1.86 -0.34 -4.77
N TYR A 48 1.70 -1.06 -5.89
CA TYR A 48 0.49 -1.86 -6.15
C TYR A 48 0.23 -2.94 -5.09
N ARG A 49 1.25 -3.30 -4.29
CA ARG A 49 1.14 -4.25 -3.19
C ARG A 49 0.52 -3.66 -1.91
N PHE A 50 0.05 -2.43 -1.95
CA PHE A 50 -0.74 -1.86 -0.86
C PHE A 50 -1.99 -2.70 -0.56
N GLY A 51 -2.54 -3.38 -1.55
CA GLY A 51 -3.68 -4.25 -1.41
C GLY A 51 -3.49 -5.39 -0.39
N HIS A 52 -2.24 -5.76 -0.07
CA HIS A 52 -1.98 -6.79 0.94
C HIS A 52 -2.36 -6.35 2.36
N SER A 53 -2.34 -5.05 2.67
CA SER A 53 -2.83 -4.54 3.97
C SER A 53 -4.36 -4.55 4.07
N MET A 54 -5.07 -4.54 2.94
CA MET A 54 -6.53 -4.50 2.90
C MET A 54 -7.18 -5.86 3.18
N LEU A 55 -6.44 -6.96 3.10
CA LEU A 55 -6.99 -8.31 3.26
C LEU A 55 -7.37 -8.59 4.73
N THR A 56 -8.49 -9.26 4.90
CA THR A 56 -9.04 -9.70 6.18
C THR A 56 -8.64 -11.14 6.48
N GLU A 57 -8.94 -11.62 7.70
CA GLU A 57 -8.66 -13.01 8.10
C GLU A 57 -9.61 -14.02 7.46
N THR A 58 -10.74 -13.56 6.89
CA THR A 58 -11.81 -14.41 6.36
C THR A 58 -12.19 -14.03 4.94
N ILE A 59 -12.77 -14.99 4.23
CA ILE A 59 -13.57 -14.79 3.02
C ILE A 59 -15.02 -14.95 3.46
N ASP A 60 -15.77 -13.85 3.46
CA ASP A 60 -17.16 -13.87 3.87
C ASP A 60 -18.03 -14.55 2.81
N ARG A 61 -18.87 -15.49 3.28
CA ARG A 61 -19.84 -16.20 2.45
C ARG A 61 -21.16 -16.29 3.18
N PHE A 62 -22.23 -16.01 2.49
CA PHE A 62 -23.58 -16.10 3.05
C PHE A 62 -24.51 -16.89 2.14
N ASP A 63 -25.35 -17.72 2.73
CA ASP A 63 -26.43 -18.41 1.99
C ASP A 63 -27.55 -17.42 1.60
N PRO A 64 -28.58 -17.84 0.85
CA PRO A 64 -29.71 -16.98 0.48
C PRO A 64 -30.50 -16.41 1.67
N ALA A 65 -30.42 -17.04 2.85
CA ALA A 65 -31.03 -16.55 4.07
C ALA A 65 -30.06 -15.68 4.90
N PHE A 66 -28.86 -15.39 4.38
CA PHE A 66 -27.77 -14.70 5.06
C PHE A 66 -27.24 -15.43 6.30
N ALA A 67 -27.39 -16.75 6.35
CA ALA A 67 -26.63 -17.53 7.33
C ALA A 67 -25.14 -17.54 6.97
N ASP A 68 -24.30 -17.41 7.98
CA ASP A 68 -22.85 -17.32 7.84
C ASP A 68 -22.24 -18.67 7.46
N GLY A 69 -21.49 -18.68 6.37
CA GLY A 69 -20.70 -19.81 5.89
C GLY A 69 -19.26 -19.38 5.56
N SER A 70 -18.79 -18.30 6.18
CA SER A 70 -17.46 -17.73 5.97
C SER A 70 -16.34 -18.72 6.28
N ILE A 71 -15.24 -18.60 5.56
CA ILE A 71 -14.05 -19.46 5.74
C ILE A 71 -12.82 -18.60 6.03
N GLY A 72 -11.80 -19.21 6.63
CA GLY A 72 -10.52 -18.56 6.82
C GLY A 72 -9.86 -18.23 5.47
N LEU A 73 -9.18 -17.10 5.40
CA LEU A 73 -8.49 -16.66 4.19
C LEU A 73 -7.53 -17.74 3.66
N ILE A 74 -6.75 -18.37 4.54
CA ILE A 74 -5.81 -19.45 4.17
C ILE A 74 -6.53 -20.73 3.75
N GLU A 75 -7.68 -21.02 4.34
CA GLU A 75 -8.51 -22.17 3.95
C GLU A 75 -9.05 -22.02 2.51
N GLY A 76 -9.32 -20.79 2.07
CA GLY A 76 -9.73 -20.49 0.71
C GLY A 76 -8.59 -20.46 -0.30
N PHE A 77 -7.34 -20.22 0.14
CA PHE A 77 -6.22 -20.10 -0.78
C PHE A 77 -5.88 -21.45 -1.45
N LEU A 78 -5.85 -21.43 -2.79
CA LEU A 78 -5.47 -22.58 -3.62
C LEU A 78 -6.17 -23.89 -3.22
N ASN A 79 -7.40 -23.81 -2.70
CA ASN A 79 -8.18 -24.94 -2.26
C ASN A 79 -9.43 -25.14 -3.15
N PRO A 80 -9.28 -25.67 -4.37
CA PRO A 80 -10.41 -25.84 -5.28
C PRO A 80 -11.47 -26.79 -4.76
N ILE A 81 -11.13 -27.69 -3.83
CA ILE A 81 -12.07 -28.66 -3.23
C ILE A 81 -13.11 -27.92 -2.39
N GLU A 82 -12.67 -26.92 -1.61
CA GLU A 82 -13.58 -26.10 -0.81
C GLU A 82 -14.60 -25.37 -1.70
N PHE A 83 -14.14 -24.80 -2.81
CA PHE A 83 -14.99 -24.10 -3.77
C PHE A 83 -15.86 -25.05 -4.63
N ALA A 84 -15.54 -26.32 -4.68
CA ALA A 84 -16.34 -27.34 -5.34
C ALA A 84 -17.32 -28.06 -4.40
N SER A 85 -17.31 -27.75 -3.11
CA SER A 85 -18.17 -28.40 -2.10
C SER A 85 -19.66 -28.09 -2.26
N LEU A 86 -19.99 -26.98 -2.91
CA LEU A 86 -21.33 -26.56 -3.29
C LEU A 86 -21.46 -26.55 -4.82
N GLY A 87 -22.69 -26.43 -5.34
CA GLY A 87 -22.88 -26.14 -6.76
C GLY A 87 -22.23 -24.82 -7.16
N SER A 88 -21.76 -24.70 -8.40
CA SER A 88 -21.01 -23.51 -8.85
C SER A 88 -21.78 -22.20 -8.67
N GLU A 89 -23.07 -22.20 -8.94
CA GLU A 89 -23.93 -21.03 -8.78
C GLU A 89 -24.16 -20.68 -7.31
N GLU A 90 -24.34 -21.69 -6.47
CA GLU A 90 -24.52 -21.51 -5.03
C GLU A 90 -23.24 -20.96 -4.37
N MET A 91 -22.09 -21.50 -4.75
CA MET A 91 -20.79 -21.02 -4.27
C MET A 91 -20.54 -19.58 -4.73
N ALA A 92 -20.70 -19.28 -6.02
CA ALA A 92 -20.54 -17.91 -6.55
C ALA A 92 -21.50 -16.96 -5.85
N GLY A 93 -22.78 -17.31 -5.72
CA GLY A 93 -23.78 -16.48 -5.02
C GLY A 93 -23.45 -16.24 -3.56
N SER A 94 -22.87 -17.24 -2.88
CA SER A 94 -22.48 -17.08 -1.47
C SER A 94 -21.33 -16.07 -1.30
N ILE A 95 -20.32 -16.13 -2.18
CA ILE A 95 -19.19 -15.20 -2.18
C ILE A 95 -19.65 -13.78 -2.57
N VAL A 96 -20.50 -13.65 -3.60
CA VAL A 96 -21.05 -12.37 -4.02
C VAL A 96 -21.80 -11.70 -2.85
N ARG A 97 -22.63 -12.43 -2.12
CA ARG A 97 -23.29 -11.88 -0.91
C ARG A 97 -22.27 -11.48 0.14
N GLY A 98 -21.19 -12.23 0.33
CA GLY A 98 -20.06 -11.85 1.18
C GLY A 98 -19.43 -10.53 0.77
N MET A 99 -19.13 -10.38 -0.53
CA MET A 99 -18.53 -9.15 -1.09
C MET A 99 -19.40 -7.91 -0.85
N THR A 100 -20.71 -8.03 -0.78
CA THR A 100 -21.61 -6.90 -0.50
C THR A 100 -21.58 -6.44 0.96
N ARG A 101 -20.95 -7.19 1.85
CA ARG A 101 -20.92 -6.92 3.30
C ARG A 101 -19.52 -6.80 3.87
N GLN A 102 -18.56 -7.52 3.33
CA GLN A 102 -17.20 -7.51 3.82
C GLN A 102 -16.52 -6.17 3.54
N VAL A 103 -16.00 -5.57 4.60
CA VAL A 103 -15.18 -4.35 4.51
C VAL A 103 -13.72 -4.74 4.63
N GLY A 104 -12.90 -4.29 3.70
CA GLY A 104 -11.44 -4.48 3.75
C GLY A 104 -10.82 -3.71 4.92
N ASN A 105 -9.64 -4.16 5.34
CA ASN A 105 -8.82 -3.41 6.28
C ASN A 105 -8.32 -2.10 5.64
N GLU A 106 -7.83 -1.18 6.46
CA GLU A 106 -7.23 0.06 6.01
C GLU A 106 -5.94 -0.20 5.20
N ILE A 107 -5.59 0.73 4.32
CA ILE A 107 -4.28 0.74 3.69
C ILE A 107 -3.31 1.40 4.66
N ASP A 108 -2.54 0.59 5.36
CA ASP A 108 -1.54 0.99 6.34
C ASP A 108 -0.40 -0.04 6.45
N GLU A 109 0.51 0.14 7.40
CA GLU A 109 1.65 -0.74 7.63
C GLU A 109 1.29 -2.06 8.33
N PHE A 110 0.02 -2.30 8.64
CA PHE A 110 -0.44 -3.53 9.28
C PHE A 110 -0.98 -4.53 8.24
N VAL A 111 -0.56 -5.76 8.37
CA VAL A 111 -0.98 -6.87 7.51
C VAL A 111 -1.55 -7.97 8.40
N THR A 112 -2.68 -8.53 7.98
CA THR A 112 -3.38 -9.58 8.73
C THR A 112 -2.49 -10.77 9.06
N SER A 113 -2.74 -11.41 10.20
CA SER A 113 -1.93 -12.51 10.73
C SER A 113 -1.87 -13.71 9.78
N ALA A 114 -2.97 -14.00 9.08
CA ALA A 114 -3.03 -15.06 8.09
C ALA A 114 -1.94 -14.92 7.00
N LEU A 115 -1.65 -13.71 6.58
CA LEU A 115 -0.63 -13.44 5.54
C LEU A 115 0.79 -13.37 6.10
N ARG A 116 0.95 -13.02 7.38
CA ARG A 116 2.28 -12.87 8.00
C ARG A 116 2.85 -14.17 8.54
N ASN A 117 2.02 -15.10 8.98
CA ASN A 117 2.48 -16.24 9.77
C ASN A 117 2.24 -17.58 9.10
N ASN A 118 1.36 -17.66 8.11
CA ASN A 118 0.94 -18.94 7.55
C ASN A 118 0.51 -18.83 6.08
N LEU A 119 1.21 -18.03 5.29
CA LEU A 119 0.88 -17.85 3.87
C LEU A 119 0.89 -19.20 3.14
N LEU A 120 -0.24 -19.54 2.50
CA LEU A 120 -0.44 -20.80 1.79
C LEU A 120 -0.24 -22.05 2.66
N GLY A 121 -0.46 -21.96 3.97
CA GLY A 121 -0.22 -23.06 4.89
C GLY A 121 1.25 -23.32 5.19
N LEU A 122 2.15 -22.46 4.76
CA LEU A 122 3.59 -22.50 5.02
C LEU A 122 3.98 -21.41 6.02
N PRO A 123 5.07 -21.56 6.78
CA PRO A 123 5.55 -20.53 7.70
C PRO A 123 6.22 -19.37 6.92
N LEU A 124 5.46 -18.75 6.05
CA LEU A 124 5.89 -17.63 5.21
C LEU A 124 5.17 -16.34 5.64
N ASP A 125 5.89 -15.23 5.52
CA ASP A 125 5.43 -13.90 5.82
C ASP A 125 5.39 -13.07 4.54
N LEU A 126 4.18 -12.71 4.10
CA LEU A 126 4.00 -11.95 2.85
C LEU A 126 4.58 -10.54 2.95
N ALA A 127 4.54 -9.91 4.13
CA ALA A 127 5.16 -8.60 4.33
C ALA A 127 6.67 -8.67 4.12
N THR A 128 7.33 -9.68 4.69
CA THR A 128 8.77 -9.95 4.46
C THR A 128 9.06 -10.19 2.98
N ILE A 129 8.21 -10.95 2.29
CA ILE A 129 8.36 -11.20 0.84
C ILE A 129 8.23 -9.91 0.04
N ASN A 130 7.33 -8.99 0.42
CA ASN A 130 7.19 -7.70 -0.25
C ASN A 130 8.45 -6.83 -0.08
N LEU A 131 9.01 -6.77 1.14
CA LEU A 131 10.26 -6.06 1.40
C LEU A 131 11.42 -6.65 0.58
N ALA A 132 11.58 -7.97 0.63
CA ALA A 132 12.62 -8.67 -0.14
C ALA A 132 12.47 -8.41 -1.65
N ARG A 133 11.24 -8.44 -2.17
CA ARG A 133 10.99 -8.21 -3.59
C ARG A 133 11.35 -6.79 -4.02
N GLY A 134 11.03 -5.77 -3.24
CA GLY A 134 11.44 -4.40 -3.50
C GLY A 134 12.97 -4.28 -3.61
N ARG A 135 13.69 -4.87 -2.65
CA ARG A 135 15.15 -4.88 -2.62
C ARG A 135 15.77 -5.64 -3.79
N ASP A 136 15.26 -6.85 -4.09
CA ASP A 136 15.75 -7.69 -5.19
C ASP A 136 15.60 -7.05 -6.57
N THR A 137 14.57 -6.22 -6.75
CA THR A 137 14.31 -5.52 -8.01
C THR A 137 14.99 -4.16 -8.09
N GLY A 138 15.75 -3.77 -7.07
CA GLY A 138 16.52 -2.53 -7.04
C GLY A 138 15.68 -1.28 -6.76
N VAL A 139 14.45 -1.44 -6.25
CA VAL A 139 13.65 -0.29 -5.82
C VAL A 139 14.32 0.35 -4.60
N PRO A 140 14.55 1.67 -4.61
CA PRO A 140 15.27 2.35 -3.54
C PRO A 140 14.45 2.40 -2.23
N GLY A 141 15.13 2.75 -1.13
CA GLY A 141 14.47 3.05 0.14
C GLY A 141 13.55 4.28 0.04
N LEU A 142 12.64 4.41 1.01
CA LEU A 142 11.62 5.47 1.04
C LEU A 142 12.20 6.86 0.78
N ASN A 143 13.20 7.25 1.52
CA ASN A 143 13.73 8.62 1.47
C ASN A 143 14.52 8.90 0.18
N THR A 144 15.17 7.88 -0.38
CA THR A 144 15.81 7.98 -1.70
C THR A 144 14.77 8.16 -2.80
N ALA A 145 13.71 7.36 -2.79
CA ALA A 145 12.61 7.50 -3.74
C ALA A 145 11.95 8.90 -3.63
N ARG A 146 11.71 9.38 -2.40
CA ARG A 146 11.15 10.72 -2.19
C ARG A 146 12.02 11.84 -2.75
N ARG A 147 13.36 11.74 -2.67
CA ARG A 147 14.25 12.72 -3.31
C ARG A 147 14.05 12.77 -4.83
N GLU A 148 14.00 11.62 -5.47
CA GLU A 148 13.77 11.54 -6.91
C GLU A 148 12.37 12.05 -7.29
N PHE A 149 11.35 11.68 -6.54
CA PHE A 149 9.96 12.12 -6.79
C PHE A 149 9.77 13.62 -6.53
N TYR A 150 10.46 14.17 -5.54
CA TYR A 150 10.48 15.60 -5.25
C TYR A 150 11.03 16.39 -6.45
N GLU A 151 12.17 15.96 -7.00
CA GLU A 151 12.75 16.56 -8.19
C GLU A 151 11.84 16.42 -9.43
N LEU A 152 11.31 15.23 -9.69
CA LEU A 152 10.42 14.93 -10.81
C LEU A 152 9.10 15.72 -10.76
N SER A 153 8.61 16.03 -9.56
CA SER A 153 7.35 16.75 -9.33
C SER A 153 7.51 18.28 -9.28
N ASN A 154 8.66 18.82 -9.67
CA ASN A 154 9.00 20.24 -9.52
C ASN A 154 8.92 20.73 -8.07
N GLU A 155 9.54 19.99 -7.17
CA GLU A 155 9.65 20.30 -5.74
C GLU A 155 8.30 20.34 -5.01
N ASN A 156 7.43 19.39 -5.30
CA ASN A 156 6.17 19.24 -4.58
C ASN A 156 6.40 19.01 -3.08
N ALA A 157 5.95 19.93 -2.25
CA ALA A 157 6.19 19.93 -0.81
C ALA A 157 5.73 18.62 -0.11
N PHE A 158 4.72 17.94 -0.63
CA PHE A 158 4.25 16.66 -0.08
C PHE A 158 5.25 15.52 -0.29
N LEU A 159 6.20 15.66 -1.20
CA LEU A 159 7.22 14.67 -1.53
C LEU A 159 8.59 15.02 -0.98
N LYS A 160 8.72 16.11 -0.23
CA LYS A 160 9.99 16.49 0.42
C LYS A 160 10.53 15.29 1.22
N PRO A 161 11.83 14.94 1.06
CA PRO A 161 12.43 13.88 1.85
C PRO A 161 12.35 14.18 3.33
N TYR A 162 12.18 13.17 4.15
CA TYR A 162 12.19 13.31 5.60
C TYR A 162 13.58 13.62 6.11
N GLU A 163 13.69 14.58 7.03
CA GLU A 163 14.97 15.10 7.52
C GLU A 163 15.45 14.38 8.79
N SER A 164 14.55 13.67 9.49
CA SER A 164 14.85 13.02 10.76
C SER A 164 13.78 12.00 11.15
N TRP A 165 14.04 11.19 12.18
CA TRP A 165 13.02 10.33 12.78
C TRP A 165 11.85 11.14 13.35
N VAL A 166 12.12 12.32 13.89
CA VAL A 166 11.10 13.24 14.43
C VAL A 166 10.20 13.74 13.31
N ASP A 167 10.79 14.16 12.19
CA ASP A 167 10.06 14.60 11.01
C ASP A 167 9.20 13.45 10.43
N PHE A 168 9.78 12.27 10.26
CA PHE A 168 9.04 11.10 9.78
C PHE A 168 7.88 10.73 10.71
N ALA A 169 8.09 10.76 12.04
CA ALA A 169 7.04 10.49 13.03
C ALA A 169 5.83 11.42 12.87
N GLY A 170 6.07 12.70 12.57
CA GLY A 170 5.01 13.69 12.32
C GLY A 170 4.19 13.42 11.05
N HIS A 171 4.66 12.54 10.17
CA HIS A 171 4.00 12.19 8.92
C HIS A 171 3.45 10.76 8.88
N LEU A 172 3.48 10.04 10.02
CA LEU A 172 2.90 8.72 10.14
C LEU A 172 1.39 8.78 10.39
N LYS A 173 0.64 7.91 9.73
CA LYS A 173 -0.79 7.70 9.99
C LYS A 173 -1.01 7.17 11.42
N ASN A 174 -0.19 6.22 11.84
CA ASN A 174 -0.18 5.64 13.18
C ASN A 174 1.10 6.09 13.91
N GLU A 175 1.00 7.14 14.69
CA GLU A 175 2.16 7.75 15.38
C GLU A 175 2.99 6.73 16.18
N ALA A 176 2.33 5.76 16.83
CA ALA A 176 3.00 4.72 17.62
C ALA A 176 3.90 3.79 16.77
N SER A 177 3.70 3.73 15.46
CA SER A 177 4.51 2.92 14.55
C SER A 177 5.95 3.40 14.46
N ILE A 178 6.25 4.65 14.84
CA ILE A 178 7.63 5.13 14.91
C ILE A 178 8.51 4.24 15.79
N ILE A 179 7.95 3.64 16.84
CA ILE A 179 8.66 2.72 17.73
C ILE A 179 9.16 1.50 16.94
N ASN A 180 8.31 0.95 16.08
CA ASN A 180 8.64 -0.21 15.28
C ASN A 180 9.66 0.15 14.18
N PHE A 181 9.51 1.32 13.54
CA PHE A 181 10.47 1.79 12.54
C PHE A 181 11.86 2.02 13.15
N VAL A 182 11.95 2.71 14.28
CA VAL A 182 13.22 2.92 14.98
C VAL A 182 13.81 1.61 15.47
N ALA A 183 13.01 0.69 16.00
CA ALA A 183 13.48 -0.63 16.42
C ALA A 183 14.02 -1.49 15.26
N ALA A 184 13.41 -1.38 14.07
CA ALA A 184 13.78 -2.18 12.91
C ALA A 184 14.97 -1.61 12.12
N TYR A 185 15.01 -0.30 11.94
CA TYR A 185 15.95 0.39 11.05
C TYR A 185 16.96 1.29 11.77
N GLY A 186 16.71 1.61 13.05
CA GLY A 186 17.57 2.50 13.81
C GLY A 186 19.00 1.96 13.97
N THR A 187 19.98 2.81 13.69
CA THR A 187 21.42 2.47 13.74
C THR A 187 22.09 2.82 15.06
N HIS A 188 21.33 3.28 16.07
CA HIS A 188 21.88 3.55 17.39
C HIS A 188 22.42 2.27 18.05
N PRO A 189 23.62 2.30 18.70
CA PRO A 189 24.23 1.13 19.34
C PRO A 189 23.33 0.43 20.35
N LEU A 190 22.51 1.19 21.10
CA LEU A 190 21.54 0.61 22.04
C LEU A 190 20.56 -0.33 21.37
N ILE A 191 20.13 -0.03 20.14
CA ILE A 191 19.19 -0.85 19.35
C ILE A 191 19.92 -1.98 18.66
N THR A 192 21.05 -1.69 18.01
CA THR A 192 21.76 -2.68 17.18
C THR A 192 22.42 -3.79 17.99
N SER A 193 22.70 -3.54 19.27
CA SER A 193 23.21 -4.55 20.21
C SER A 193 22.15 -5.55 20.66
N GLN A 194 20.84 -5.26 20.44
CA GLN A 194 19.76 -6.17 20.84
C GLN A 194 19.53 -7.26 19.81
N THR A 195 19.34 -8.49 20.28
CA THR A 195 19.12 -9.69 19.44
C THR A 195 17.67 -10.13 19.37
N THR A 196 16.80 -9.57 20.23
CA THR A 196 15.36 -9.88 20.25
C THR A 196 14.54 -8.69 19.78
N VAL A 197 13.35 -8.95 19.24
CA VAL A 197 12.40 -7.92 18.84
C VAL A 197 11.99 -7.05 20.03
N GLU A 198 11.74 -7.70 21.19
CA GLU A 198 11.36 -7.00 22.43
C GLU A 198 12.49 -6.07 22.89
N GLY A 199 13.73 -6.56 22.96
CA GLY A 199 14.88 -5.75 23.36
C GLY A 199 15.11 -4.56 22.42
N LYS A 200 14.95 -4.74 21.10
CA LYS A 200 15.02 -3.64 20.13
C LYS A 200 13.92 -2.60 20.35
N ARG A 201 12.69 -3.04 20.64
CA ARG A 201 11.55 -2.14 20.90
C ARG A 201 11.74 -1.37 22.21
N ASP A 202 12.21 -2.03 23.26
CA ASP A 202 12.48 -1.35 24.54
C ASP A 202 13.61 -0.31 24.40
N ALA A 203 14.67 -0.65 23.66
CA ALA A 203 15.73 0.28 23.34
C ALA A 203 15.21 1.49 22.53
N ALA A 204 14.38 1.25 21.52
CA ALA A 204 13.74 2.30 20.73
C ALA A 204 12.83 3.19 21.58
N LEU A 205 11.98 2.59 22.44
CA LEU A 205 11.14 3.31 23.39
C LEU A 205 11.95 4.17 24.34
N THR A 206 13.07 3.64 24.87
CA THR A 206 13.97 4.39 25.76
C THR A 206 14.49 5.67 25.10
N ILE A 207 14.91 5.56 23.82
CA ILE A 207 15.42 6.69 23.05
C ILE A 207 14.29 7.69 22.74
N ILE A 208 13.15 7.21 22.25
CA ILE A 208 12.03 8.06 21.80
C ILE A 208 11.40 8.81 22.98
N LEU A 209 11.18 8.11 24.12
CA LEU A 209 10.50 8.70 25.28
C LEU A 209 11.45 9.50 26.17
N GLY A 210 12.77 9.34 26.03
CA GLY A 210 13.76 9.96 26.91
C GLY A 210 13.65 9.49 28.36
N GLN A 211 13.21 8.25 28.58
CA GLN A 211 13.07 7.63 29.90
C GLN A 211 13.40 6.14 29.85
N SER A 212 13.82 5.57 30.99
CA SER A 212 14.21 4.16 31.06
C SER A 212 13.04 3.23 30.79
N VAL A 213 13.22 2.31 29.84
CA VAL A 213 12.28 1.24 29.49
C VAL A 213 13.07 -0.07 29.39
N GLY A 214 12.52 -1.19 29.87
CA GLY A 214 13.18 -2.50 29.80
C GLY A 214 14.51 -2.58 30.52
N GLY A 215 14.81 -1.61 31.42
CA GLY A 215 16.09 -1.54 32.14
C GLY A 215 17.21 -0.82 31.38
N PHE A 216 16.95 -0.26 30.20
CA PHE A 216 17.92 0.54 29.45
C PHE A 216 17.98 1.96 30.00
N GLU A 217 19.19 2.53 30.06
CA GLU A 217 19.40 3.93 30.38
C GLU A 217 19.26 4.79 29.11
N VAL A 218 18.74 6.02 29.28
CA VAL A 218 18.63 6.96 28.16
C VAL A 218 20.04 7.38 27.71
N PRO A 219 20.39 7.13 26.44
CA PRO A 219 21.72 7.50 25.96
C PRO A 219 21.82 9.04 25.82
N PRO A 220 23.00 9.63 26.10
CA PRO A 220 23.16 11.07 26.07
C PRO A 220 23.01 11.67 24.66
N ASP A 221 23.17 10.88 23.61
CA ASP A 221 23.05 11.25 22.21
C ASP A 221 21.69 10.89 21.58
N ALA A 222 20.69 10.53 22.41
CA ALA A 222 19.34 10.19 21.96
C ALA A 222 18.73 11.27 21.06
N LEU A 223 18.88 12.54 21.41
CA LEU A 223 18.35 13.65 20.63
C LEU A 223 19.09 13.83 19.30
N ASP A 224 20.40 13.66 19.28
CA ASP A 224 21.18 13.71 18.05
C ASP A 224 20.78 12.57 17.09
N PHE A 225 20.56 11.38 17.63
CA PHE A 225 20.05 10.25 16.86
C PHE A 225 18.67 10.53 16.27
N LEU A 226 17.72 10.99 17.08
CA LEU A 226 16.34 11.25 16.62
C LEU A 226 16.26 12.37 15.58
N ASN A 227 17.18 13.35 15.65
CA ASN A 227 17.22 14.47 14.72
C ASN A 227 18.23 14.29 13.57
N GLY A 228 18.87 13.14 13.45
CA GLY A 228 19.83 12.86 12.39
C GLY A 228 21.06 13.77 12.45
N LEU A 229 21.55 14.10 13.66
CA LEU A 229 22.67 15.00 13.86
C LEU A 229 23.98 14.27 14.22
N GLY A 230 25.08 14.98 14.15
CA GLY A 230 26.39 14.47 14.56
C GLY A 230 26.79 13.21 13.78
N THR A 231 27.07 12.13 14.49
CA THR A 231 27.47 10.84 13.88
C THR A 231 26.34 10.17 13.11
N TYR A 232 25.10 10.59 13.30
CA TYR A 232 23.91 10.03 12.64
C TYR A 232 23.52 10.78 11.35
N ALA A 233 24.17 11.88 11.01
CA ALA A 233 23.80 12.72 9.86
C ALA A 233 23.89 12.01 8.52
N ALA A 234 24.81 11.06 8.35
CA ALA A 234 25.05 10.40 7.06
C ALA A 234 23.89 9.52 6.60
N ASN A 235 23.14 8.93 7.55
CA ASN A 235 22.00 8.03 7.25
C ASN A 235 20.77 8.37 8.08
N LEU A 236 20.74 9.58 8.68
CA LEU A 236 19.64 10.07 9.51
C LEU A 236 19.26 9.08 10.64
N GLY A 237 20.27 8.49 11.30
CA GLY A 237 20.05 7.49 12.35
C GLY A 237 19.43 6.17 11.85
N GLY A 238 19.49 5.90 10.56
CA GLY A 238 18.92 4.72 9.92
C GLY A 238 17.62 4.96 9.15
N LEU A 239 17.08 6.18 9.17
CA LEU A 239 15.88 6.53 8.39
C LEU A 239 16.07 6.28 6.88
N GLU A 240 17.26 6.51 6.35
CA GLU A 240 17.61 6.23 4.94
C GLU A 240 17.50 4.73 4.56
N LEU A 241 17.42 3.84 5.54
CA LEU A 241 17.29 2.39 5.32
C LEU A 241 15.85 1.91 5.25
N VAL A 242 14.88 2.77 5.54
CA VAL A 242 13.46 2.41 5.54
C VAL A 242 13.03 2.01 4.12
N ASP A 243 12.51 0.79 3.99
CA ASP A 243 12.01 0.29 2.71
C ASP A 243 10.80 1.09 2.21
N LEU A 244 10.73 1.31 0.90
CA LEU A 244 9.67 2.07 0.26
C LEU A 244 8.28 1.48 0.55
N TRP A 245 8.13 0.14 0.57
CA TRP A 245 6.82 -0.48 0.75
C TRP A 245 6.24 -0.19 2.13
N ILE A 246 6.98 -0.50 3.21
CA ILE A 246 6.45 -0.34 4.56
C ILE A 246 6.39 1.13 4.97
N GLY A 247 7.36 1.94 4.54
CA GLY A 247 7.36 3.36 4.83
C GLY A 247 6.23 4.11 4.12
N GLY A 248 6.02 3.83 2.83
CA GLY A 248 4.94 4.46 2.07
C GLY A 248 3.53 4.05 2.53
N LEU A 249 3.36 2.81 3.03
CA LEU A 249 2.11 2.39 3.67
C LEU A 249 1.82 3.15 4.97
N ALA A 250 2.86 3.51 5.71
CA ALA A 250 2.71 4.14 7.01
C ALA A 250 2.47 5.66 6.94
N GLU A 251 2.66 6.28 5.76
CA GLU A 251 2.46 7.73 5.58
C GLU A 251 1.01 8.15 5.84
N GLN A 252 0.83 9.35 6.37
CA GLN A 252 -0.49 9.99 6.47
C GLN A 252 -1.15 10.08 5.10
N ILE A 253 -2.44 9.82 5.06
CA ILE A 253 -3.25 9.93 3.85
C ILE A 253 -3.25 11.38 3.34
N MET A 254 -3.19 11.56 2.03
CA MET A 254 -3.24 12.86 1.39
C MET A 254 -4.52 13.63 1.76
N PRO A 255 -4.43 14.96 2.01
CA PRO A 255 -5.56 15.76 2.50
C PRO A 255 -6.69 15.95 1.49
N PHE A 256 -6.50 15.57 0.23
CA PHE A 256 -7.48 15.77 -0.85
C PHE A 256 -8.46 14.61 -1.04
N GLY A 257 -8.53 13.71 -0.08
CA GLY A 257 -9.25 12.45 -0.18
C GLY A 257 -8.35 11.33 -0.72
N GLY A 258 -8.92 10.18 -0.97
CA GLY A 258 -8.16 9.00 -1.38
C GLY A 258 -7.71 8.16 -0.18
N MET A 259 -6.82 7.22 -0.45
CA MET A 259 -6.46 6.17 0.51
C MET A 259 -4.95 6.02 0.71
N LEU A 260 -4.12 6.76 -0.03
CA LEU A 260 -2.67 6.63 -0.05
C LEU A 260 -1.97 7.85 0.56
N GLY A 261 -0.80 7.63 1.13
CA GLY A 261 0.16 8.67 1.48
C GLY A 261 0.84 9.26 0.24
N SER A 262 1.61 10.32 0.42
CA SER A 262 2.15 11.12 -0.69
C SER A 262 3.06 10.33 -1.63
N THR A 263 3.89 9.46 -1.09
CA THR A 263 4.86 8.69 -1.89
C THR A 263 4.16 7.66 -2.78
N PHE A 264 3.25 6.88 -2.21
CA PHE A 264 2.48 5.90 -2.98
C PHE A 264 1.53 6.57 -3.96
N ASN A 265 0.95 7.70 -3.55
CA ASN A 265 0.04 8.47 -4.39
C ASN A 265 0.72 8.95 -5.67
N PHE A 266 1.94 9.49 -5.57
CA PHE A 266 2.71 9.96 -6.73
C PHE A 266 2.91 8.85 -7.78
N VAL A 267 3.33 7.67 -7.34
CA VAL A 267 3.57 6.54 -8.25
C VAL A 267 2.27 5.98 -8.81
N PHE A 268 1.24 5.86 -7.96
CA PHE A 268 -0.06 5.30 -8.37
C PHE A 268 -0.76 6.20 -9.38
N GLU A 269 -0.85 7.50 -9.12
CA GLU A 269 -1.45 8.50 -10.00
C GLU A 269 -0.75 8.52 -11.35
N GLY A 270 0.58 8.73 -11.36
CA GLY A 270 1.33 8.79 -12.61
C GLY A 270 1.24 7.51 -13.44
N MET A 271 1.27 6.33 -12.78
CA MET A 271 1.15 5.06 -13.51
C MET A 271 -0.25 4.89 -14.12
N MET A 272 -1.30 5.20 -13.36
CA MET A 272 -2.67 5.07 -13.85
C MET A 272 -2.96 6.05 -15.00
N GLU A 273 -2.48 7.28 -14.91
CA GLU A 273 -2.61 8.27 -15.97
C GLU A 273 -1.84 7.89 -17.24
N ASN A 274 -0.64 7.34 -17.10
CA ASN A 274 0.13 6.82 -18.22
C ASN A 274 -0.58 5.63 -18.90
N LEU A 275 -1.20 4.75 -18.12
CA LEU A 275 -1.98 3.64 -18.66
C LEU A 275 -3.22 4.12 -19.43
N GLN A 276 -3.88 5.19 -18.98
CA GLN A 276 -5.01 5.77 -19.70
C GLN A 276 -4.57 6.41 -21.02
N SER A 277 -3.62 7.32 -20.94
CA SER A 277 -3.22 8.16 -22.07
C SER A 277 -2.31 7.43 -23.07
N GLY A 278 -1.58 6.43 -22.60
CA GLY A 278 -0.73 5.57 -23.43
C GLY A 278 -1.46 4.39 -24.09
N ASP A 279 -2.75 4.18 -23.80
CA ASP A 279 -3.57 3.14 -24.44
C ASP A 279 -4.32 3.69 -25.65
N ARG A 280 -3.91 3.28 -26.85
CA ARG A 280 -4.59 3.61 -28.10
C ARG A 280 -6.06 3.20 -28.12
N PHE A 281 -6.43 2.20 -27.35
CA PHE A 281 -7.75 1.59 -27.37
C PHE A 281 -8.54 1.81 -26.06
N TYR A 282 -8.14 2.83 -25.29
CA TYR A 282 -8.83 3.17 -24.07
C TYR A 282 -10.32 3.44 -24.32
N TYR A 283 -11.19 2.95 -23.45
CA TYR A 283 -12.63 2.86 -23.74
C TYR A 283 -13.30 4.20 -24.00
N LEU A 284 -12.87 5.27 -23.32
CA LEU A 284 -13.42 6.62 -23.53
C LEU A 284 -13.24 7.10 -24.97
N GLN A 285 -12.06 6.87 -25.53
CA GLN A 285 -11.75 7.26 -26.92
C GLN A 285 -12.52 6.42 -27.94
N ARG A 286 -12.68 5.12 -27.66
CA ARG A 286 -13.37 4.19 -28.55
C ARG A 286 -14.88 4.38 -28.56
N LEU A 287 -15.44 4.92 -27.49
CA LEU A 287 -16.89 5.10 -27.31
C LEU A 287 -17.36 6.54 -27.55
N ASP A 288 -16.44 7.45 -27.85
CA ASP A 288 -16.79 8.85 -28.11
C ASP A 288 -17.86 8.95 -29.21
N GLY A 289 -18.91 9.73 -28.93
CA GLY A 289 -20.04 9.90 -29.83
C GLY A 289 -20.98 8.68 -29.95
N LEU A 290 -20.76 7.60 -29.24
CA LEU A 290 -21.62 6.42 -29.26
C LEU A 290 -22.57 6.37 -28.03
N HIS A 291 -23.79 5.88 -28.24
CA HIS A 291 -24.73 5.66 -27.12
C HIS A 291 -24.20 4.69 -26.07
N LEU A 292 -23.39 3.72 -26.48
CA LEU A 292 -22.75 2.75 -25.57
C LEU A 292 -21.86 3.43 -24.51
N PHE A 293 -21.32 4.61 -24.79
CA PHE A 293 -20.59 5.40 -23.80
C PHE A 293 -21.45 5.70 -22.57
N GLY A 294 -22.64 6.29 -22.78
CA GLY A 294 -23.56 6.60 -21.68
C GLY A 294 -24.02 5.37 -20.88
N GLU A 295 -24.18 4.22 -21.56
CA GLU A 295 -24.53 2.97 -20.87
C GLU A 295 -23.37 2.45 -20.01
N MET A 296 -22.13 2.58 -20.48
CA MET A 296 -20.93 2.21 -19.71
C MET A 296 -20.75 3.12 -18.48
N GLU A 297 -20.86 4.42 -18.66
CA GLU A 297 -20.73 5.40 -17.57
C GLU A 297 -21.80 5.27 -16.47
N ASN A 298 -22.99 4.81 -16.85
CA ASN A 298 -24.09 4.57 -15.91
C ASN A 298 -24.06 3.18 -15.26
N ASN A 299 -23.16 2.31 -15.67
CA ASN A 299 -23.05 0.97 -15.11
C ASN A 299 -21.98 0.97 -14.01
N SER A 300 -22.29 0.35 -12.88
CA SER A 300 -21.39 0.20 -11.75
C SER A 300 -21.14 -1.27 -11.45
N PHE A 301 -20.05 -1.57 -10.74
CA PHE A 301 -19.79 -2.92 -10.25
C PHE A 301 -20.94 -3.41 -9.34
N ALA A 302 -21.46 -2.52 -8.49
CA ALA A 302 -22.61 -2.81 -7.65
C ALA A 302 -23.88 -3.15 -8.45
N SER A 303 -24.06 -2.56 -9.64
CA SER A 303 -25.19 -2.87 -10.53
C SER A 303 -25.05 -4.20 -11.24
N MET A 304 -23.85 -4.74 -11.34
CA MET A 304 -23.54 -6.05 -11.94
C MET A 304 -23.75 -7.20 -10.96
N ILE A 305 -23.66 -6.94 -9.67
CA ILE A 305 -23.86 -7.89 -8.58
C ILE A 305 -25.34 -7.99 -8.20
#